data_4b96863b605c1f57cde85352aeafd923
#
_entry.id   4b96863b605c1f57cde85352aeafd923
#
_cell.length_a   1.000
_cell.length_b   1.000
_cell.length_c   1.000
_cell.angle_alpha   90.00
_cell.angle_beta   90.00
_cell.angle_gamma   90.00
#
_symmetry.space_group_name_H-M   'P 1'
#
loop_
_entity.id
_entity.type
_entity.pdbx_description
1 polymer ?
#
loop_
_entity_poly.entity_id
_entity_poly.type
_entity_poly.pdbx_seq_one_letter_code
_entity_poly.pdbx_strand_id
1 'polypeptide(L)'
;LRISADMKVSTDRNRIESEILQIQDKYAPGLVPKIYGYDTVMCACAMEDLSDHALMRYALMRHETFPRFAEDISTYMVNTLLKTTDVAMEHKEKKAMVKSFINPELCEITEDLVLTEPYNDCNHRNNVFPPIADFVRRELYEDDALKLAVAKLKFEFMNNAQSLIHGDLHTGSIFVKQDSTRVFDPEFAFYGPMRYSEL
;
A
#
# COMPACT_ATOMS: atom_id res chain seq x y z
N LEU A 1 -1.18 10.39 6.91
CA LEU A 1 -1.50 11.28 5.78
C LEU A 1 -2.73 12.11 6.14
N ARG A 2 -2.62 13.44 6.19
CA ARG A 2 -3.82 14.31 6.16
C ARG A 2 -4.20 14.42 4.69
N ILE A 3 -5.14 13.59 4.26
CA ILE A 3 -5.84 13.80 2.99
C ILE A 3 -6.56 15.14 3.13
N SER A 4 -6.27 16.09 2.25
CA SER A 4 -6.95 17.39 2.29
C SER A 4 -8.44 17.18 2.00
N ALA A 5 -9.30 18.07 2.54
CA ALA A 5 -10.75 17.99 2.33
C ALA A 5 -11.20 18.09 0.86
N ASP A 6 -10.27 18.38 -0.05
CA ASP A 6 -10.50 18.50 -1.49
C ASP A 6 -10.32 17.18 -2.26
N MET A 7 -9.76 16.13 -1.64
CA MET A 7 -9.65 14.80 -2.25
C MET A 7 -10.94 14.01 -2.01
N LYS A 8 -11.82 13.99 -3.00
CA LYS A 8 -13.00 13.12 -3.00
C LYS A 8 -12.56 11.69 -3.28
N VAL A 9 -12.39 10.90 -2.23
CA VAL A 9 -12.09 9.46 -2.35
C VAL A 9 -13.41 8.71 -2.48
N SER A 10 -13.51 7.85 -3.49
CA SER A 10 -14.67 7.00 -3.76
C SER A 10 -14.93 5.98 -2.65
N THR A 11 -16.17 5.58 -2.49
CA THR A 11 -16.58 4.44 -1.65
C THR A 11 -16.04 3.11 -2.17
N ASP A 12 -15.52 3.05 -3.40
CA ASP A 12 -14.93 1.86 -4.01
C ASP A 12 -13.70 1.35 -3.25
N ARG A 13 -12.99 2.21 -2.53
CA ARG A 13 -11.87 1.83 -1.67
C ARG A 13 -12.23 0.74 -0.65
N ASN A 14 -13.42 0.82 -0.04
CA ASN A 14 -13.87 -0.18 0.93
C ASN A 14 -14.17 -1.53 0.26
N ARG A 15 -14.67 -1.52 -0.98
CA ARG A 15 -14.81 -2.74 -1.80
C ARG A 15 -13.45 -3.34 -2.09
N ILE A 16 -12.51 -2.53 -2.56
CA ILE A 16 -11.14 -2.95 -2.87
C ILE A 16 -10.50 -3.57 -1.63
N GLU A 17 -10.51 -2.88 -0.49
CA GLU A 17 -9.98 -3.39 0.76
C GLU A 17 -10.58 -4.76 1.14
N SER A 18 -11.91 -4.88 1.13
CA SER A 18 -12.61 -6.11 1.48
C SER A 18 -12.26 -7.27 0.53
N GLU A 19 -12.28 -7.04 -0.77
CA GLU A 19 -11.97 -8.07 -1.78
C GLU A 19 -10.49 -8.48 -1.73
N ILE A 20 -9.59 -7.53 -1.54
CA ILE A 20 -8.15 -7.78 -1.44
C ILE A 20 -7.84 -8.62 -0.20
N LEU A 21 -8.40 -8.27 0.98
CA LEU A 21 -8.21 -9.05 2.20
C LEU A 21 -8.68 -10.50 2.02
N GLN A 22 -9.80 -10.74 1.33
CA GLN A 22 -10.26 -12.09 1.03
C GLN A 22 -9.31 -12.84 0.09
N ILE A 23 -8.73 -12.17 -0.91
CA ILE A 23 -7.74 -12.76 -1.81
C ILE A 23 -6.45 -13.08 -1.05
N GLN A 24 -6.00 -12.17 -0.20
CA GLN A 24 -4.81 -12.35 0.61
C GLN A 24 -4.98 -13.46 1.65
N ASP A 25 -6.15 -13.58 2.29
CA ASP A 25 -6.44 -14.69 3.22
C ASP A 25 -6.39 -16.06 2.52
N LYS A 26 -6.83 -16.13 1.25
CA LYS A 26 -6.70 -17.34 0.43
C LYS A 26 -5.24 -17.76 0.21
N TYR A 27 -4.33 -16.80 0.03
CA TYR A 27 -2.92 -17.07 -0.29
C TYR A 27 -2.01 -17.12 0.93
N ALA A 28 -2.33 -16.34 1.96
CA ALA A 28 -1.59 -16.21 3.20
C ALA A 28 -2.54 -16.32 4.42
N PRO A 29 -3.18 -17.49 4.62
CA PRO A 29 -4.21 -17.66 5.64
C PRO A 29 -3.68 -17.37 7.03
N GLY A 30 -4.45 -16.58 7.78
CA GLY A 30 -4.11 -16.20 9.15
C GLY A 30 -3.04 -15.10 9.25
N LEU A 31 -2.64 -14.45 8.13
CA LEU A 31 -1.75 -13.30 8.13
C LEU A 31 -2.46 -11.97 7.79
N VAL A 32 -3.77 -12.03 7.58
CA VAL A 32 -4.67 -10.89 7.42
C VAL A 32 -5.92 -11.09 8.27
N PRO A 33 -6.68 -10.04 8.61
CA PRO A 33 -7.97 -10.20 9.29
C PRO A 33 -8.96 -10.95 8.38
N LYS A 34 -9.72 -11.86 8.98
CA LYS A 34 -10.77 -12.56 8.25
C LYS A 34 -11.94 -11.62 7.95
N ILE A 35 -12.41 -11.63 6.71
CA ILE A 35 -13.61 -10.88 6.31
C ILE A 35 -14.85 -11.77 6.48
N TYR A 36 -15.83 -11.30 7.24
CA TYR A 36 -17.09 -11.99 7.47
C TYR A 36 -18.19 -11.57 6.50
N GLY A 37 -18.10 -10.35 5.97
CA GLY A 37 -19.02 -9.84 4.96
C GLY A 37 -18.75 -8.40 4.58
N TYR A 38 -19.25 -8.04 3.41
CA TYR A 38 -19.20 -6.68 2.89
C TYR A 38 -20.58 -6.27 2.36
N ASP A 39 -21.10 -5.13 2.80
CA ASP A 39 -22.34 -4.55 2.33
C ASP A 39 -22.04 -3.45 1.29
N THR A 40 -22.47 -3.68 0.05
CA THR A 40 -22.22 -2.77 -1.07
C THR A 40 -23.04 -1.49 -1.01
N VAL A 41 -24.17 -1.49 -0.28
CA VAL A 41 -25.06 -0.32 -0.15
C VAL A 41 -24.56 0.61 0.95
N MET A 42 -24.20 0.02 2.10
CA MET A 42 -23.67 0.76 3.24
C MET A 42 -22.18 1.02 3.15
N CYS A 43 -21.49 0.41 2.18
CA CYS A 43 -20.02 0.39 2.07
C CYS A 43 -19.34 0.02 3.40
N ALA A 44 -19.89 -1.00 4.06
CA ALA A 44 -19.45 -1.46 5.37
C ALA A 44 -18.87 -2.85 5.30
N CYS A 45 -17.70 -3.05 5.92
CA CYS A 45 -17.01 -4.33 6.01
C CYS A 45 -17.06 -4.87 7.44
N ALA A 46 -17.52 -6.13 7.63
CA ALA A 46 -17.42 -6.85 8.88
C ALA A 46 -16.18 -7.76 8.82
N MET A 47 -15.24 -7.55 9.74
CA MET A 47 -13.99 -8.29 9.79
C MET A 47 -13.65 -8.78 11.20
N GLU A 48 -12.62 -9.62 11.29
CA GLU A 48 -12.05 -10.12 12.54
C GLU A 48 -11.66 -8.96 13.47
N ASP A 49 -12.02 -9.08 14.75
CA ASP A 49 -11.58 -8.14 15.77
C ASP A 49 -10.12 -8.44 16.17
N LEU A 50 -9.27 -7.44 16.02
CA LEU A 50 -7.84 -7.48 16.33
C LEU A 50 -7.50 -6.68 17.59
N SER A 51 -8.47 -6.44 18.47
CA SER A 51 -8.28 -5.65 19.70
C SER A 51 -7.26 -6.26 20.68
N ASP A 52 -6.94 -7.56 20.55
CA ASP A 52 -5.89 -8.26 21.30
C ASP A 52 -4.47 -8.10 20.71
N HIS A 53 -4.34 -7.44 19.56
CA HIS A 53 -3.07 -7.12 18.93
C HIS A 53 -2.68 -5.66 19.18
N ALA A 54 -1.39 -5.37 19.14
CA ALA A 54 -0.87 -4.00 19.15
C ALA A 54 -0.58 -3.52 17.71
N LEU A 55 -0.85 -2.25 17.42
CA LEU A 55 -0.35 -1.66 16.17
C LEU A 55 1.18 -1.61 16.21
N MET A 56 1.84 -2.20 15.22
CA MET A 56 3.29 -2.40 15.20
C MET A 56 4.06 -1.08 15.38
N ARG A 57 3.61 0.01 14.79
CA ARG A 57 4.22 1.34 14.96
C ARG A 57 4.37 1.72 16.43
N TYR A 58 3.31 1.58 17.23
CA TYR A 58 3.35 1.92 18.64
C TYR A 58 4.12 0.90 19.48
N ALA A 59 4.08 -0.37 19.10
CA ALA A 59 4.86 -1.40 19.77
C ALA A 59 6.37 -1.18 19.59
N LEU A 60 6.82 -0.82 18.38
CA LEU A 60 8.22 -0.44 18.12
C LEU A 60 8.66 0.82 18.86
N MET A 61 7.79 1.82 19.02
CA MET A 61 8.08 3.01 19.84
C MET A 61 8.28 2.66 21.33
N ARG A 62 7.73 1.54 21.79
CA ARG A 62 7.95 0.98 23.14
C ARG A 62 9.12 -0.02 23.17
N HIS A 63 9.88 -0.16 22.08
CA HIS A 63 11.00 -1.12 21.95
C HIS A 63 10.59 -2.58 22.12
N GLU A 64 9.35 -2.92 21.80
CA GLU A 64 8.86 -4.31 21.83
C GLU A 64 9.40 -5.09 20.62
N THR A 65 9.64 -6.39 20.82
CA THR A 65 10.12 -7.30 19.76
C THR A 65 9.14 -8.46 19.58
N PHE A 66 9.04 -8.91 18.32
CA PHE A 66 8.09 -9.93 17.90
C PHE A 66 8.85 -11.02 17.14
N PRO A 67 9.15 -12.17 17.78
CA PRO A 67 10.06 -13.18 17.22
C PRO A 67 9.55 -13.81 15.92
N ARG A 68 8.22 -13.86 15.72
CA ARG A 68 7.63 -14.42 14.50
C ARG A 68 7.47 -13.41 13.36
N PHE A 69 7.62 -12.13 13.62
CA PHE A 69 7.31 -11.08 12.64
C PHE A 69 8.05 -11.27 11.31
N ALA A 70 9.35 -11.55 11.34
CA ALA A 70 10.14 -11.70 10.12
C ALA A 70 9.67 -12.88 9.26
N GLU A 71 9.31 -14.00 9.87
CA GLU A 71 8.77 -15.17 9.19
C GLU A 71 7.37 -14.90 8.64
N ASP A 72 6.50 -14.33 9.46
CA ASP A 72 5.11 -14.05 9.11
C ASP A 72 5.03 -13.05 7.94
N ILE A 73 5.76 -11.91 8.02
CA ILE A 73 5.73 -10.89 6.96
C ILE A 73 6.36 -11.39 5.65
N SER A 74 7.47 -12.14 5.71
CA SER A 74 8.06 -12.72 4.50
C SER A 74 7.14 -13.75 3.86
N THR A 75 6.46 -14.58 4.66
CA THR A 75 5.46 -15.53 4.18
C THR A 75 4.27 -14.82 3.53
N TYR A 76 3.76 -13.77 4.16
CA TYR A 76 2.72 -12.92 3.59
C TYR A 76 3.15 -12.36 2.23
N MET A 77 4.29 -11.69 2.17
CA MET A 77 4.80 -11.05 0.94
C MET A 77 5.02 -12.07 -0.18
N VAL A 78 5.72 -13.16 0.08
CA VAL A 78 5.98 -14.19 -0.94
C VAL A 78 4.67 -14.78 -1.47
N ASN A 79 3.76 -15.13 -0.58
CA ASN A 79 2.52 -15.79 -0.98
C ASN A 79 1.54 -14.84 -1.69
N THR A 80 1.42 -13.59 -1.28
CA THR A 80 0.50 -12.64 -1.91
C THR A 80 1.06 -12.10 -3.22
N LEU A 81 2.35 -11.77 -3.27
CA LEU A 81 2.98 -11.21 -4.47
C LEU A 81 3.17 -12.27 -5.55
N LEU A 82 3.87 -13.38 -5.24
CA LEU A 82 4.23 -14.37 -6.26
C LEU A 82 2.99 -15.03 -6.90
N LYS A 83 2.00 -15.37 -6.08
CA LYS A 83 0.79 -16.08 -6.56
C LYS A 83 -0.14 -15.24 -7.41
N THR A 84 0.07 -13.91 -7.47
CA THR A 84 -0.70 -13.00 -8.32
C THR A 84 0.05 -12.56 -9.58
N THR A 85 1.23 -13.14 -9.85
CA THR A 85 2.04 -12.86 -11.06
C THR A 85 1.65 -13.72 -12.25
N ASP A 86 2.17 -13.38 -13.44
CA ASP A 86 2.08 -14.19 -14.67
C ASP A 86 2.71 -15.57 -14.56
N VAL A 87 3.60 -15.77 -13.58
CA VAL A 87 4.26 -17.07 -13.35
C VAL A 87 3.31 -18.06 -12.68
N ALA A 88 2.38 -17.58 -11.84
CA ALA A 88 1.54 -18.42 -11.01
C ALA A 88 0.06 -18.42 -11.40
N MET A 89 -0.39 -17.38 -12.12
CA MET A 89 -1.79 -17.24 -12.54
C MET A 89 -1.99 -17.55 -14.02
N GLU A 90 -3.18 -18.04 -14.35
CA GLU A 90 -3.63 -18.14 -15.73
C GLU A 90 -3.80 -16.71 -16.31
N HIS A 91 -3.31 -16.49 -17.55
CA HIS A 91 -3.21 -15.15 -18.15
C HIS A 91 -4.56 -14.43 -18.30
N LYS A 92 -5.65 -15.16 -18.55
CA LYS A 92 -6.98 -14.58 -18.65
C LYS A 92 -7.53 -14.17 -17.29
N GLU A 93 -7.28 -14.99 -16.27
CA GLU A 93 -7.64 -14.68 -14.88
C GLU A 93 -6.89 -13.44 -14.38
N LYS A 94 -5.55 -13.39 -14.61
CA LYS A 94 -4.75 -12.22 -14.24
C LYS A 94 -5.28 -10.95 -14.91
N LYS A 95 -5.59 -10.97 -16.21
CA LYS A 95 -6.15 -9.80 -16.91
C LYS A 95 -7.48 -9.34 -16.33
N ALA A 96 -8.32 -10.26 -15.90
CA ALA A 96 -9.58 -9.92 -15.23
C ALA A 96 -9.33 -9.26 -13.88
N MET A 97 -8.37 -9.76 -13.09
CA MET A 97 -7.98 -9.18 -11.83
C MET A 97 -7.32 -7.80 -12.00
N VAL A 98 -6.43 -7.62 -12.98
CA VAL A 98 -5.87 -6.30 -13.32
C VAL A 98 -6.99 -5.29 -13.59
N LYS A 99 -7.99 -5.69 -14.36
CA LYS A 99 -9.16 -4.83 -14.63
C LYS A 99 -9.94 -4.48 -13.36
N SER A 100 -10.09 -5.42 -12.42
CA SER A 100 -10.87 -5.21 -11.18
C SER A 100 -10.13 -4.34 -10.16
N PHE A 101 -8.79 -4.37 -10.17
CA PHE A 101 -7.94 -3.72 -9.19
C PHE A 101 -6.98 -2.70 -9.84
N ILE A 102 -7.53 -1.79 -10.64
CA ILE A 102 -6.78 -0.65 -11.22
C ILE A 102 -6.57 0.44 -10.15
N ASN A 103 -7.57 0.68 -9.30
CA ASN A 103 -7.57 1.63 -8.18
C ASN A 103 -7.05 3.05 -8.53
N PRO A 104 -7.62 3.73 -9.52
CA PRO A 104 -7.02 4.94 -10.08
C PRO A 104 -6.96 6.10 -9.08
N GLU A 105 -7.96 6.24 -8.20
CA GLU A 105 -8.04 7.36 -7.25
C GLU A 105 -6.95 7.30 -6.18
N LEU A 106 -6.68 6.11 -5.62
CA LEU A 106 -5.63 5.97 -4.60
C LEU A 106 -4.23 5.86 -5.23
N CYS A 107 -4.11 5.32 -6.46
CA CYS A 107 -2.87 5.39 -7.22
C CYS A 107 -2.47 6.84 -7.50
N GLU A 108 -3.40 7.73 -7.89
CA GLU A 108 -3.14 9.16 -8.11
C GLU A 108 -2.55 9.84 -6.87
N ILE A 109 -3.00 9.47 -5.66
CA ILE A 109 -2.43 9.98 -4.41
C ILE A 109 -0.93 9.62 -4.30
N THR A 110 -0.56 8.37 -4.56
CA THR A 110 0.83 7.93 -4.54
C THR A 110 1.64 8.58 -5.67
N GLU A 111 1.07 8.66 -6.87
CA GLU A 111 1.69 9.30 -8.03
C GLU A 111 2.02 10.77 -7.78
N ASP A 112 1.15 11.49 -7.08
CA ASP A 112 1.35 12.89 -6.76
C ASP A 112 2.21 13.09 -5.52
N LEU A 113 1.80 12.53 -4.37
CA LEU A 113 2.41 12.85 -3.08
C LEU A 113 3.72 12.11 -2.81
N VAL A 114 4.00 11.01 -3.52
CA VAL A 114 5.23 10.23 -3.34
C VAL A 114 6.15 10.35 -4.56
N LEU A 115 5.59 10.28 -5.78
CA LEU A 115 6.36 10.17 -7.02
C LEU A 115 6.42 11.47 -7.85
N THR A 116 5.89 12.59 -7.33
CA THR A 116 5.94 13.88 -8.05
C THR A 116 6.31 15.03 -7.12
N GLU A 117 5.46 15.38 -6.18
CA GLU A 117 5.57 16.62 -5.40
C GLU A 117 6.82 16.72 -4.51
N PRO A 118 7.34 15.64 -3.90
CA PRO A 118 8.59 15.73 -3.15
C PRO A 118 9.79 16.21 -3.96
N TYR A 119 9.72 16.08 -5.29
CA TYR A 119 10.79 16.43 -6.24
C TYR A 119 10.46 17.64 -7.11
N ASN A 120 9.20 18.04 -7.13
CA ASN A 120 8.70 19.18 -7.91
C ASN A 120 7.43 19.74 -7.26
N ASP A 121 7.57 20.84 -6.52
CA ASP A 121 6.45 21.48 -5.81
C ASP A 121 5.50 22.23 -6.75
N CYS A 122 4.99 21.51 -7.76
CA CYS A 122 4.11 22.05 -8.80
C CYS A 122 2.76 22.54 -8.27
N ASN A 123 2.28 21.96 -7.17
CA ASN A 123 1.01 22.29 -6.53
C ASN A 123 1.18 23.18 -5.28
N HIS A 124 2.40 23.55 -4.93
CA HIS A 124 2.74 24.36 -3.76
C HIS A 124 2.17 23.80 -2.45
N ARG A 125 2.16 22.47 -2.31
CA ARG A 125 1.67 21.76 -1.12
C ARG A 125 2.78 21.31 -0.17
N ASN A 126 4.06 21.42 -0.57
CA ASN A 126 5.19 21.01 0.23
C ASN A 126 5.43 22.01 1.38
N ASN A 127 5.52 21.48 2.59
CA ASN A 127 5.90 22.26 3.76
C ASN A 127 7.37 22.02 4.08
N VAL A 128 8.25 22.83 3.49
CA VAL A 128 9.70 22.72 3.68
C VAL A 128 10.10 23.46 4.94
N PHE A 129 10.83 22.79 5.84
CA PHE A 129 11.38 23.43 7.05
C PHE A 129 12.38 24.53 6.66
N PRO A 130 12.16 25.80 7.05
CA PRO A 130 12.92 26.94 6.53
C PRO A 130 14.44 26.79 6.58
N PRO A 131 15.07 26.25 7.65
CA PRO A 131 16.54 26.11 7.72
C PRO A 131 17.16 25.22 6.64
N ILE A 132 16.39 24.33 5.99
CA ILE A 132 16.87 23.43 4.92
C ILE A 132 16.32 23.81 3.54
N ALA A 133 15.65 24.94 3.40
CA ALA A 133 14.99 25.32 2.14
C ALA A 133 15.97 25.40 0.96
N ASP A 134 17.16 25.98 1.16
CA ASP A 134 18.19 26.04 0.11
C ASP A 134 18.74 24.68 -0.28
N PHE A 135 18.85 23.75 0.67
CA PHE A 135 19.23 22.37 0.38
C PHE A 135 18.17 21.69 -0.47
N VAL A 136 16.90 21.76 -0.06
CA VAL A 136 15.78 21.16 -0.80
C VAL A 136 15.70 21.71 -2.22
N ARG A 137 15.86 23.04 -2.40
CA ARG A 137 15.84 23.64 -3.72
C ARG A 137 16.94 23.06 -4.61
N ARG A 138 18.20 23.05 -4.15
CA ARG A 138 19.35 22.60 -4.97
C ARG A 138 19.39 21.11 -5.18
N GLU A 139 19.18 20.33 -4.12
CA GLU A 139 19.43 18.88 -4.13
C GLU A 139 18.21 18.05 -4.54
N LEU A 140 17.00 18.67 -4.56
CA LEU A 140 15.77 17.99 -4.96
C LEU A 140 15.10 18.67 -6.16
N TYR A 141 14.77 19.98 -6.03
CA TYR A 141 13.97 20.65 -7.08
C TYR A 141 14.76 21.04 -8.31
N GLU A 142 16.07 21.27 -8.22
CA GLU A 142 16.97 21.62 -9.33
C GLU A 142 17.74 20.39 -9.85
N ASP A 143 17.64 19.21 -9.21
CA ASP A 143 18.31 17.99 -9.66
C ASP A 143 17.49 17.29 -10.77
N ASP A 144 17.83 17.56 -12.01
CA ASP A 144 17.17 16.96 -13.17
C ASP A 144 17.45 15.46 -13.31
N ALA A 145 18.60 14.97 -12.83
CA ALA A 145 18.91 13.54 -12.85
C ALA A 145 18.02 12.77 -11.88
N LEU A 146 17.83 13.31 -10.66
CA LEU A 146 16.90 12.77 -9.68
C LEU A 146 15.46 12.76 -10.22
N LYS A 147 15.00 13.90 -10.76
CA LYS A 147 13.65 14.01 -11.35
C LYS A 147 13.42 13.01 -12.48
N LEU A 148 14.41 12.79 -13.34
CA LEU A 148 14.33 11.78 -14.41
C LEU A 148 14.26 10.35 -13.83
N ALA A 149 15.03 10.04 -12.78
CA ALA A 149 14.99 8.75 -12.13
C ALA A 149 13.61 8.47 -11.52
N VAL A 150 13.05 9.46 -10.81
CA VAL A 150 11.71 9.37 -10.20
C VAL A 150 10.62 9.27 -11.28
N ALA A 151 10.72 10.01 -12.37
CA ALA A 151 9.78 9.91 -13.49
C ALA A 151 9.76 8.50 -14.11
N LYS A 152 10.91 7.81 -14.19
CA LYS A 152 10.98 6.40 -14.62
C LYS A 152 10.29 5.48 -13.61
N LEU A 153 10.48 5.72 -12.30
CA LEU A 153 9.78 4.96 -11.27
C LEU A 153 8.26 5.18 -11.36
N LYS A 154 7.81 6.43 -11.50
CA LYS A 154 6.39 6.75 -11.70
C LYS A 154 5.81 6.06 -12.94
N PHE A 155 6.53 6.07 -14.05
CA PHE A 155 6.12 5.37 -15.28
C PHE A 155 5.95 3.86 -15.04
N GLU A 156 6.87 3.24 -14.31
CA GLU A 156 6.74 1.82 -13.94
C GLU A 156 5.56 1.57 -12.99
N PHE A 157 5.37 2.45 -12.01
CA PHE A 157 4.24 2.37 -11.09
C PHE A 157 2.91 2.36 -11.84
N MET A 158 2.74 3.26 -12.81
CA MET A 158 1.52 3.41 -13.58
C MET A 158 1.28 2.30 -14.61
N ASN A 159 2.33 1.64 -15.12
CA ASN A 159 2.21 0.80 -16.32
C ASN A 159 2.62 -0.66 -16.12
N ASN A 160 3.31 -1.02 -15.04
CA ASN A 160 3.87 -2.36 -14.86
C ASN A 160 3.03 -3.20 -13.90
N ALA A 161 1.95 -3.80 -14.39
CA ALA A 161 1.04 -4.64 -13.63
C ALA A 161 1.62 -6.05 -13.36
N GLN A 162 2.67 -6.15 -12.54
CA GLN A 162 3.34 -7.41 -12.23
C GLN A 162 2.56 -8.28 -11.26
N SER A 163 2.10 -7.70 -10.15
CA SER A 163 1.50 -8.41 -9.01
C SER A 163 0.44 -7.55 -8.35
N LEU A 164 -0.46 -8.17 -7.60
CA LEU A 164 -1.39 -7.49 -6.72
C LEU A 164 -0.64 -7.06 -5.46
N ILE A 165 -0.26 -5.80 -5.39
CA ILE A 165 0.51 -5.24 -4.26
C ILE A 165 -0.41 -4.61 -3.23
N HIS A 166 0.05 -4.48 -1.98
CA HIS A 166 -0.67 -3.78 -0.90
C HIS A 166 -0.77 -2.27 -1.15
N GLY A 167 0.25 -1.68 -1.73
CA GLY A 167 0.31 -0.27 -2.11
C GLY A 167 0.67 0.71 -1.00
N ASP A 168 0.52 0.33 0.29
CA ASP A 168 0.90 1.16 1.46
C ASP A 168 1.27 0.27 2.66
N LEU A 169 2.20 -0.67 2.47
CA LEU A 169 2.63 -1.59 3.53
C LEU A 169 3.67 -0.94 4.43
N HIS A 170 3.28 -0.58 5.62
CA HIS A 170 4.14 0.03 6.63
C HIS A 170 3.74 -0.39 8.05
N THR A 171 4.49 0.00 9.07
CA THR A 171 4.24 -0.38 10.46
C THR A 171 2.89 0.11 11.03
N GLY A 172 2.21 1.00 10.33
CA GLY A 172 0.85 1.46 10.67
C GLY A 172 -0.26 0.62 10.03
N SER A 173 0.07 -0.29 9.11
CA SER A 173 -0.83 -1.25 8.48
C SER A 173 -0.55 -2.70 8.92
N ILE A 174 0.09 -2.88 10.08
CA ILE A 174 0.43 -4.18 10.64
C ILE A 174 0.06 -4.23 12.12
N PHE A 175 -0.75 -5.21 12.50
CA PHE A 175 -1.00 -5.59 13.88
C PHE A 175 -0.14 -6.77 14.29
N VAL A 176 0.38 -6.73 15.53
CA VAL A 176 1.30 -7.74 16.06
C VAL A 176 0.95 -8.16 17.48
N LYS A 177 1.21 -9.42 17.80
CA LYS A 177 1.38 -9.96 19.15
C LYS A 177 2.50 -11.00 19.13
N GLN A 178 2.86 -11.58 20.27
CA GLN A 178 4.06 -12.42 20.40
C GLN A 178 4.08 -13.61 19.42
N ASP A 179 2.92 -14.15 19.06
CA ASP A 179 2.77 -15.34 18.23
C ASP A 179 1.99 -15.11 16.93
N SER A 180 1.69 -13.85 16.59
CA SER A 180 0.85 -13.54 15.44
C SER A 180 1.14 -12.18 14.82
N THR A 181 1.09 -12.12 13.50
CA THR A 181 1.14 -10.91 12.69
C THR A 181 -0.10 -10.84 11.81
N ARG A 182 -0.73 -9.66 11.68
CA ARG A 182 -1.85 -9.40 10.78
C ARG A 182 -1.57 -8.15 9.96
N VAL A 183 -1.55 -8.30 8.65
CA VAL A 183 -1.50 -7.18 7.71
C VAL A 183 -2.93 -6.76 7.38
N PHE A 184 -3.20 -5.47 7.39
CA PHE A 184 -4.53 -4.91 7.15
C PHE A 184 -4.43 -3.58 6.38
N ASP A 185 -5.60 -2.99 6.03
CA ASP A 185 -5.70 -1.69 5.37
C ASP A 185 -5.07 -1.65 3.94
N PRO A 186 -5.38 -2.64 3.07
CA PRO A 186 -4.89 -2.65 1.69
C PRO A 186 -5.76 -1.76 0.76
N GLU A 187 -6.25 -0.62 1.22
CA GLU A 187 -7.08 0.27 0.41
C GLU A 187 -6.34 0.85 -0.80
N PHE A 188 -5.00 0.97 -0.72
CA PHE A 188 -4.11 1.37 -1.83
C PHE A 188 -3.72 0.22 -2.76
N ALA A 189 -4.24 -0.98 -2.54
CA ALA A 189 -3.84 -2.13 -3.34
C ALA A 189 -4.30 -1.99 -4.80
N PHE A 190 -3.41 -2.40 -5.69
CA PHE A 190 -3.64 -2.44 -7.13
C PHE A 190 -2.65 -3.41 -7.80
N TYR A 191 -2.86 -3.70 -9.08
CA TYR A 191 -1.86 -4.42 -9.86
C TYR A 191 -0.72 -3.49 -10.27
N GLY A 192 0.40 -3.60 -9.57
CA GLY A 192 1.58 -2.76 -9.73
C GLY A 192 2.90 -3.53 -9.74
N PRO A 193 4.03 -2.83 -9.84
CA PRO A 193 5.36 -3.45 -9.77
C PRO A 193 5.61 -4.02 -8.37
N MET A 194 6.12 -5.24 -8.27
CA MET A 194 6.37 -5.93 -6.99
C MET A 194 7.26 -5.13 -6.04
N ARG A 195 8.22 -4.38 -6.57
CA ARG A 195 9.12 -3.53 -5.78
C ARG A 195 8.46 -2.38 -5.02
N TYR A 196 7.19 -2.06 -5.33
CA TYR A 196 6.41 -1.04 -4.61
C TYR A 196 5.52 -1.63 -3.52
N SER A 197 5.62 -2.91 -3.23
CA SER A 197 4.92 -3.52 -2.10
C SER A 197 5.50 -3.12 -0.74
N GLU A 198 6.68 -2.52 -0.71
CA GLU A 198 7.48 -2.23 0.48
C GLU A 198 7.70 -0.71 0.73
N LEU A 199 6.91 0.16 0.09
CA LEU A 199 7.05 1.61 0.24
C LEU A 199 6.38 2.15 1.49
#